data_820f30c594a74e780d19f2da1fa075b7
#
_entry.id   820f30c594a74e780d19f2da1fa075b7
#
_cell.length_a   1.000
_cell.length_b   1.000
_cell.length_c   1.000
_cell.angle_alpha   90.00
_cell.angle_beta   90.00
_cell.angle_gamma   90.00
#
_symmetry.space_group_name_H-M   'P 1'
#
loop_
_entity.id
_entity.type
_entity.pdbx_description
1 polymer ?
#
loop_
_entity_poly.entity_id
_entity_poly.type
_entity_poly.pdbx_seq_one_letter_code
_entity_poly.pdbx_strand_id
1 'polypeptide(L)'
;MDLERALSFAEKYAREYLLYLLDFFRRKRSEPSTNVENPEGKIVIYALISASIGLFLSYKFVAETDLTAQTFAIELFVKFAYWLAIALFLHLLLVVMRSGVDFMTPLLVTLTVMPVAYALGGYAAYVMNKLSWFWVDLDNNTRAHLGYAYFGAVTVQLAVAIIYFPRMLSRDGALARWRVAAASAGVSLFIILVQLVALIGRIEGKAV
;
A
#
# COMPACT_ATOMS: atom_id res chain seq x y z
N MET A 1 5.18 -13.18 -29.71
CA MET A 1 4.68 -13.83 -28.46
C MET A 1 3.21 -14.08 -28.71
N ASP A 2 2.79 -15.36 -28.75
CA ASP A 2 1.43 -15.72 -29.08
C ASP A 2 0.46 -15.17 -28.05
N LEU A 3 -0.64 -14.55 -28.52
CA LEU A 3 -1.65 -13.94 -27.68
C LEU A 3 -2.20 -14.94 -26.63
N GLU A 4 -2.37 -16.20 -27.02
CA GLU A 4 -2.81 -17.27 -26.12
C GLU A 4 -1.84 -17.52 -24.96
N ARG A 5 -0.53 -17.48 -25.21
CA ARG A 5 0.48 -17.61 -24.15
C ARG A 5 0.47 -16.39 -23.22
N ALA A 6 0.27 -15.19 -23.76
CA ALA A 6 0.17 -13.99 -22.94
C ALA A 6 -1.10 -14.02 -22.07
N LEU A 7 -2.23 -14.46 -22.60
CA LEU A 7 -3.49 -14.59 -21.86
C LEU A 7 -3.39 -15.66 -20.77
N SER A 8 -2.85 -16.84 -21.06
CA SER A 8 -2.68 -17.90 -20.06
C SER A 8 -1.72 -17.51 -18.94
N PHE A 9 -0.67 -16.75 -19.27
CA PHE A 9 0.25 -16.19 -18.30
C PHE A 9 -0.47 -15.15 -17.40
N ALA A 10 -1.22 -14.22 -17.97
CA ALA A 10 -1.98 -13.22 -17.23
C ALA A 10 -3.03 -13.85 -16.32
N GLU A 11 -3.76 -14.87 -16.79
CA GLU A 11 -4.76 -15.60 -16.01
C GLU A 11 -4.12 -16.31 -14.80
N LYS A 12 -2.98 -16.99 -15.02
CA LYS A 12 -2.23 -17.64 -13.94
C LYS A 12 -1.83 -16.65 -12.85
N TYR A 13 -1.24 -15.53 -13.24
CA TYR A 13 -0.79 -14.51 -12.27
C TYR A 13 -1.96 -13.79 -11.58
N ALA A 14 -3.05 -13.52 -12.29
CA ALA A 14 -4.25 -12.96 -11.69
C ALA A 14 -4.85 -13.90 -10.62
N ARG A 15 -4.92 -15.19 -10.91
CA ARG A 15 -5.38 -16.20 -9.95
C ARG A 15 -4.45 -16.30 -8.74
N GLU A 16 -3.14 -16.35 -8.95
CA GLU A 16 -2.15 -16.39 -7.87
C GLU A 16 -2.23 -15.12 -7.01
N TYR A 17 -2.40 -13.95 -7.64
CA TYR A 17 -2.56 -12.69 -6.92
C TYR A 17 -3.84 -12.64 -6.09
N LEU A 18 -4.96 -13.14 -6.60
CA LEU A 18 -6.20 -13.25 -5.82
C LEU A 18 -6.03 -14.18 -4.62
N LEU A 19 -5.34 -15.31 -4.78
CA LEU A 19 -5.03 -16.21 -3.67
C LEU A 19 -4.11 -15.53 -2.65
N TYR A 20 -3.12 -14.77 -3.10
CA TYR A 20 -2.26 -13.97 -2.22
C TYR A 20 -3.07 -12.94 -1.41
N LEU A 21 -4.02 -12.21 -2.04
CA LEU A 21 -4.89 -11.28 -1.33
C LEU A 21 -5.79 -12.00 -0.33
N LEU A 22 -6.35 -13.14 -0.70
CA LEU A 22 -7.16 -13.94 0.22
C LEU A 22 -6.35 -14.41 1.42
N ASP A 23 -5.12 -14.85 1.23
CA ASP A 23 -4.23 -15.25 2.31
C ASP A 23 -3.81 -14.06 3.16
N PHE A 24 -3.57 -12.88 2.57
CA PHE A 24 -3.31 -11.64 3.27
C PHE A 24 -4.46 -11.28 4.24
N PHE A 25 -5.72 -11.43 3.81
CA PHE A 25 -6.88 -11.11 4.64
C PHE A 25 -7.28 -12.25 5.59
N ARG A 26 -6.94 -13.51 5.27
CA ARG A 26 -7.24 -14.65 6.15
C ARG A 26 -6.38 -14.59 7.41
N ARG A 27 -7.05 -14.71 8.56
CA ARG A 27 -6.42 -14.73 9.89
C ARG A 27 -5.57 -15.97 10.19
N LYS A 28 -5.35 -16.88 9.27
CA LYS A 28 -4.65 -18.13 9.55
C LYS A 28 -3.18 -17.88 9.82
N ARG A 29 -2.83 -18.17 11.06
CA ARG A 29 -1.59 -17.87 11.78
C ARG A 29 -0.48 -18.88 11.52
N SER A 30 -0.64 -19.92 10.75
CA SER A 30 0.23 -21.07 11.02
C SER A 30 0.74 -21.90 9.86
N GLU A 31 0.40 -21.60 8.63
CA GLU A 31 0.99 -22.39 7.57
C GLU A 31 1.50 -21.46 6.48
N PRO A 32 2.82 -21.54 6.12
CA PRO A 32 3.24 -21.00 4.86
C PRO A 32 2.36 -21.68 3.81
N SER A 33 1.70 -20.87 2.96
CA SER A 33 0.92 -21.41 1.86
C SER A 33 1.84 -22.37 1.09
N THR A 34 1.66 -23.66 1.31
CA THR A 34 2.46 -24.73 0.72
C THR A 34 2.35 -24.80 -0.80
N ASN A 35 1.51 -23.95 -1.39
CA ASN A 35 1.25 -23.86 -2.83
C ASN A 35 1.97 -22.73 -3.56
N VAL A 36 2.76 -21.90 -2.88
CA VAL A 36 3.52 -20.82 -3.54
C VAL A 36 5.00 -21.17 -3.48
N GLU A 37 5.52 -21.74 -4.54
CA GLU A 37 6.96 -21.90 -4.74
C GLU A 37 7.63 -20.52 -4.70
N ASN A 38 8.59 -20.34 -3.79
CA ASN A 38 9.37 -19.13 -3.58
C ASN A 38 8.53 -17.85 -3.30
N PRO A 39 7.92 -17.73 -2.11
CA PRO A 39 7.07 -16.58 -1.77
C PRO A 39 7.83 -15.24 -1.76
N GLU A 40 9.11 -15.23 -1.42
CA GLU A 40 9.92 -14.01 -1.34
C GLU A 40 10.12 -13.37 -2.71
N GLY A 41 10.44 -14.15 -3.75
CA GLY A 41 10.58 -13.65 -5.12
C GLY A 41 9.27 -13.15 -5.71
N LYS A 42 8.13 -13.70 -5.28
CA LYS A 42 6.80 -13.29 -5.74
C LYS A 42 6.26 -12.04 -5.04
N ILE A 43 6.73 -11.71 -3.84
CA ILE A 43 6.32 -10.49 -3.11
C ILE A 43 6.53 -9.23 -3.95
N VAL A 44 7.67 -9.12 -4.65
CA VAL A 44 7.96 -7.97 -5.50
C VAL A 44 6.95 -7.88 -6.66
N ILE A 45 6.61 -9.01 -7.29
CA ILE A 45 5.62 -9.05 -8.37
C ILE A 45 4.25 -8.63 -7.86
N TYR A 46 3.83 -9.15 -6.70
CA TYR A 46 2.55 -8.78 -6.10
C TYR A 46 2.52 -7.32 -5.64
N ALA A 47 3.64 -6.79 -5.16
CA ALA A 47 3.79 -5.38 -4.86
C ALA A 47 3.63 -4.51 -6.12
N LEU A 48 4.24 -4.91 -7.24
CA LEU A 48 4.09 -4.24 -8.53
C LEU A 48 2.64 -4.26 -9.02
N ILE A 49 1.96 -5.42 -8.97
CA ILE A 49 0.56 -5.54 -9.36
C ILE A 49 -0.31 -4.63 -8.49
N SER A 50 -0.15 -4.68 -7.17
CA SER A 50 -0.92 -3.84 -6.23
C SER A 50 -0.68 -2.35 -6.47
N ALA A 51 0.59 -1.94 -6.68
CA ALA A 51 0.94 -0.56 -7.00
C ALA A 51 0.29 -0.09 -8.30
N SER A 52 0.33 -0.94 -9.33
CA SER A 52 -0.28 -0.64 -10.64
C SER A 52 -1.78 -0.45 -10.54
N ILE A 53 -2.47 -1.31 -9.78
CA ILE A 53 -3.91 -1.17 -9.52
C ILE A 53 -4.20 0.15 -8.80
N GLY A 54 -3.46 0.46 -7.73
CA GLY A 54 -3.65 1.69 -6.97
C GLY A 54 -3.40 2.96 -7.81
N LEU A 55 -2.35 2.95 -8.63
CA LEU A 55 -2.05 4.05 -9.56
C LEU A 55 -3.17 4.21 -10.60
N PHE A 56 -3.56 3.12 -11.25
CA PHE A 56 -4.62 3.17 -12.26
C PHE A 56 -5.92 3.74 -11.68
N LEU A 57 -6.35 3.26 -10.52
CA LEU A 57 -7.55 3.76 -9.85
C LEU A 57 -7.43 5.26 -9.50
N SER A 58 -6.28 5.68 -9.00
CA SER A 58 -6.06 7.08 -8.61
C SER A 58 -6.06 8.02 -9.82
N TYR A 59 -5.41 7.66 -10.91
CA TYR A 59 -5.31 8.53 -12.10
C TYR A 59 -6.57 8.51 -12.95
N LYS A 60 -7.10 7.32 -13.28
CA LYS A 60 -8.23 7.21 -14.19
C LYS A 60 -9.56 7.65 -13.59
N PHE A 61 -9.77 7.29 -12.33
CA PHE A 61 -11.09 7.47 -11.71
C PHE A 61 -11.17 8.59 -10.67
N VAL A 62 -10.05 9.10 -10.20
CA VAL A 62 -10.03 10.19 -9.21
C VAL A 62 -9.53 11.49 -9.83
N ALA A 63 -8.36 11.45 -10.47
CA ALA A 63 -7.79 12.65 -11.12
C ALA A 63 -8.34 12.90 -12.54
N GLU A 64 -9.01 11.92 -13.14
CA GLU A 64 -9.55 11.96 -14.49
C GLU A 64 -8.51 12.35 -15.55
N THR A 65 -7.24 12.01 -15.29
CA THR A 65 -6.10 12.30 -16.14
C THR A 65 -5.58 11.03 -16.81
N ASP A 66 -4.98 11.20 -17.98
CA ASP A 66 -4.36 10.08 -18.67
C ASP A 66 -3.02 9.72 -18.02
N LEU A 67 -2.90 8.43 -17.69
CA LEU A 67 -1.68 7.86 -17.13
C LEU A 67 -0.73 7.50 -18.27
N THR A 68 0.20 8.39 -18.59
CA THR A 68 1.26 8.08 -19.58
C THR A 68 2.24 7.05 -19.03
N ALA A 69 2.93 6.32 -19.91
CA ALA A 69 3.95 5.35 -19.49
C ALA A 69 5.06 5.99 -18.64
N GLN A 70 5.46 7.22 -18.98
CA GLN A 70 6.47 7.97 -18.22
C GLN A 70 5.95 8.34 -16.82
N THR A 71 4.76 8.90 -16.72
CA THR A 71 4.14 9.25 -15.41
C THR A 71 3.97 8.00 -14.56
N PHE A 72 3.52 6.88 -15.16
CA PHE A 72 3.39 5.60 -14.48
C PHE A 72 4.73 5.13 -13.88
N ALA A 73 5.80 5.16 -14.68
CA ALA A 73 7.11 4.70 -14.22
C ALA A 73 7.66 5.58 -13.08
N ILE A 74 7.54 6.90 -13.19
CA ILE A 74 7.98 7.85 -12.15
C ILE A 74 7.19 7.61 -10.85
N GLU A 75 5.86 7.56 -10.93
CA GLU A 75 5.01 7.35 -9.76
C GLU A 75 5.28 6.00 -9.09
N LEU A 76 5.47 4.95 -9.88
CA LEU A 76 5.81 3.63 -9.38
C LEU A 76 7.15 3.67 -8.62
N PHE A 77 8.17 4.30 -9.19
CA PHE A 77 9.46 4.49 -8.54
C PHE A 77 9.33 5.26 -7.21
N VAL A 78 8.59 6.36 -7.21
CA VAL A 78 8.33 7.16 -6.00
C VAL A 78 7.64 6.32 -4.92
N LYS A 79 6.66 5.48 -5.28
CA LYS A 79 5.99 4.59 -4.31
C LYS A 79 6.95 3.56 -3.73
N PHE A 80 7.77 2.92 -4.56
CA PHE A 80 8.76 1.97 -4.07
C PHE A 80 9.82 2.62 -3.18
N ALA A 81 10.31 3.81 -3.55
CA ALA A 81 11.23 4.59 -2.71
C ALA A 81 10.59 4.94 -1.35
N TYR A 82 9.32 5.32 -1.34
CA TYR A 82 8.57 5.59 -0.12
C TYR A 82 8.43 4.33 0.75
N TRP A 83 8.10 3.18 0.17
CA TRP A 83 8.01 1.92 0.92
C TRP A 83 9.36 1.46 1.46
N LEU A 84 10.43 1.67 0.70
CA LEU A 84 11.79 1.43 1.18
C LEU A 84 12.12 2.33 2.39
N ALA A 85 11.74 3.61 2.35
CA ALA A 85 11.91 4.52 3.48
C ALA A 85 11.14 4.04 4.73
N ILE A 86 9.93 3.53 4.57
CA ILE A 86 9.16 2.91 5.67
C ILE A 86 9.89 1.67 6.20
N ALA A 87 10.41 0.81 5.34
CA ALA A 87 11.15 -0.39 5.75
C ALA A 87 12.43 -0.05 6.53
N LEU A 88 13.17 0.96 6.06
CA LEU A 88 14.36 1.47 6.76
C LEU A 88 13.99 2.06 8.13
N PHE A 89 12.94 2.86 8.20
CA PHE A 89 12.46 3.43 9.46
C PHE A 89 12.03 2.34 10.44
N LEU A 90 11.28 1.34 9.96
CA LEU A 90 10.88 0.18 10.77
C LEU A 90 12.10 -0.60 11.28
N HIS A 91 13.10 -0.82 10.41
CA HIS A 91 14.34 -1.47 10.80
C HIS A 91 15.09 -0.68 11.89
N LEU A 92 15.23 0.64 11.73
CA LEU A 92 15.87 1.50 12.73
C LEU A 92 15.15 1.43 14.08
N LEU A 93 13.81 1.45 14.10
CA LEU A 93 13.04 1.27 15.33
C LEU A 93 13.34 -0.08 16.00
N LEU A 94 13.39 -1.15 15.21
CA LEU A 94 13.69 -2.50 15.71
C LEU A 94 15.13 -2.61 16.22
N VAL A 95 16.10 -1.98 15.58
CA VAL A 95 17.49 -1.90 16.06
C VAL A 95 17.59 -1.14 17.37
N VAL A 96 16.95 0.03 17.49
CA VAL A 96 16.91 0.83 18.73
C VAL A 96 16.30 -0.01 19.87
N MET A 97 15.30 -0.83 19.59
CA MET A 97 14.69 -1.73 20.55
C MET A 97 15.49 -3.03 20.79
N ARG A 98 16.69 -3.14 20.23
CA ARG A 98 17.59 -4.31 20.38
C ARG A 98 16.90 -5.63 20.03
N SER A 99 16.17 -5.64 18.90
CA SER A 99 15.39 -6.83 18.50
C SER A 99 16.23 -7.95 17.87
N GLY A 100 17.42 -7.64 17.36
CA GLY A 100 18.26 -8.60 16.63
C GLY A 100 17.72 -9.00 15.24
N VAL A 101 16.66 -8.33 14.74
CA VAL A 101 16.02 -8.62 13.46
C VAL A 101 16.83 -7.98 12.33
N ASP A 102 17.11 -8.75 11.28
CA ASP A 102 17.78 -8.26 10.08
C ASP A 102 16.89 -7.33 9.24
N PHE A 103 17.48 -6.63 8.27
CA PHE A 103 16.74 -5.69 7.41
C PHE A 103 15.74 -6.39 6.46
N MET A 104 15.95 -7.67 6.12
CA MET A 104 15.05 -8.37 5.21
C MET A 104 13.65 -8.53 5.78
N THR A 105 13.52 -8.75 7.09
CA THR A 105 12.20 -8.88 7.75
C THR A 105 11.36 -7.59 7.63
N PRO A 106 11.84 -6.39 8.03
CA PRO A 106 11.12 -5.14 7.81
C PRO A 106 10.81 -4.85 6.34
N LEU A 107 11.74 -5.17 5.44
CA LEU A 107 11.54 -4.98 4.00
C LEU A 107 10.41 -5.85 3.47
N LEU A 108 10.42 -7.16 3.77
CA LEU A 108 9.37 -8.09 3.32
C LEU A 108 8.01 -7.73 3.91
N VAL A 109 7.96 -7.39 5.20
CA VAL A 109 6.72 -6.94 5.85
C VAL A 109 6.17 -5.69 5.18
N THR A 110 7.01 -4.70 4.90
CA THR A 110 6.59 -3.46 4.25
C THR A 110 6.12 -3.69 2.82
N LEU A 111 6.86 -4.48 2.02
CA LEU A 111 6.47 -4.83 0.65
C LEU A 111 5.24 -5.73 0.58
N THR A 112 4.87 -6.38 1.67
CA THR A 112 3.62 -7.14 1.77
C THR A 112 2.45 -6.22 2.12
N VAL A 113 2.60 -5.33 3.09
CA VAL A 113 1.50 -4.53 3.65
C VAL A 113 1.21 -3.28 2.82
N MET A 114 2.24 -2.49 2.49
CA MET A 114 2.03 -1.16 1.90
C MET A 114 1.47 -1.17 0.47
N PRO A 115 1.89 -2.07 -0.44
CA PRO A 115 1.29 -2.14 -1.77
C PRO A 115 -0.20 -2.50 -1.72
N VAL A 116 -0.60 -3.46 -0.88
CA VAL A 116 -2.00 -3.83 -0.69
C VAL A 116 -2.79 -2.67 -0.07
N ALA A 117 -2.23 -2.00 0.93
CA ALA A 117 -2.82 -0.80 1.53
C ALA A 117 -3.03 0.30 0.48
N TYR A 118 -2.06 0.48 -0.44
CA TYR A 118 -2.14 1.46 -1.51
C TYR A 118 -3.23 1.11 -2.54
N ALA A 119 -3.33 -0.16 -2.97
CA ALA A 119 -4.39 -0.61 -3.88
C ALA A 119 -5.79 -0.41 -3.27
N LEU A 120 -5.96 -0.79 -2.01
CA LEU A 120 -7.22 -0.58 -1.28
C LEU A 120 -7.52 0.90 -1.04
N GLY A 121 -6.50 1.71 -0.77
CA GLY A 121 -6.61 3.16 -0.68
C GLY A 121 -7.08 3.78 -1.99
N GLY A 122 -6.55 3.35 -3.13
CA GLY A 122 -7.00 3.77 -4.47
C GLY A 122 -8.49 3.42 -4.71
N TYR A 123 -8.91 2.23 -4.31
CA TYR A 123 -10.31 1.84 -4.38
C TYR A 123 -11.20 2.70 -3.46
N ALA A 124 -10.76 2.95 -2.23
CA ALA A 124 -11.48 3.82 -1.29
C ALA A 124 -11.56 5.26 -1.81
N ALA A 125 -10.50 5.78 -2.42
CA ALA A 125 -10.51 7.09 -3.07
C ALA A 125 -11.57 7.16 -4.17
N TYR A 126 -11.63 6.14 -5.03
CA TYR A 126 -12.65 6.03 -6.08
C TYR A 126 -14.07 6.05 -5.50
N VAL A 127 -14.34 5.21 -4.50
CA VAL A 127 -15.67 5.13 -3.86
C VAL A 127 -16.03 6.46 -3.20
N MET A 128 -15.12 7.07 -2.44
CA MET A 128 -15.35 8.35 -1.77
C MET A 128 -15.54 9.49 -2.76
N ASN A 129 -14.79 9.51 -3.87
CA ASN A 129 -15.01 10.48 -4.94
C ASN A 129 -16.42 10.36 -5.52
N LYS A 130 -16.90 9.15 -5.82
CA LYS A 130 -18.25 8.92 -6.34
C LYS A 130 -19.33 9.25 -5.32
N LEU A 131 -19.15 8.87 -4.05
CA LEU A 131 -20.11 9.18 -2.99
C LEU A 131 -20.19 10.68 -2.71
N SER A 132 -19.08 11.42 -2.80
CA SER A 132 -19.10 12.88 -2.55
C SER A 132 -20.01 13.63 -3.52
N TRP A 133 -20.22 13.15 -4.74
CA TRP A 133 -21.16 13.72 -5.70
C TRP A 133 -22.64 13.59 -5.29
N PHE A 134 -22.96 12.63 -4.40
CA PHE A 134 -24.33 12.46 -3.89
C PHE A 134 -24.62 13.23 -2.61
N TRP A 135 -23.57 13.50 -1.80
CA TRP A 135 -23.76 14.02 -0.43
C TRP A 135 -23.38 15.48 -0.29
N VAL A 136 -22.58 15.98 -1.19
CA VAL A 136 -22.06 17.34 -1.10
C VAL A 136 -22.62 18.11 -2.28
N ASP A 137 -23.61 18.97 -1.97
CA ASP A 137 -24.16 19.96 -2.92
C ASP A 137 -23.13 21.11 -3.08
N LEU A 138 -21.94 20.71 -3.54
CA LEU A 138 -20.85 21.63 -3.82
C LEU A 138 -20.92 21.95 -5.30
N ASP A 139 -21.55 23.07 -5.62
CA ASP A 139 -21.49 23.65 -6.95
C ASP A 139 -20.11 23.49 -7.59
N ASN A 140 -19.95 22.46 -8.42
CA ASN A 140 -18.76 22.14 -9.24
C ASN A 140 -17.38 22.29 -8.56
N ASN A 141 -17.28 22.13 -7.23
CA ASN A 141 -16.01 22.25 -6.54
C ASN A 141 -15.22 20.94 -6.58
N THR A 142 -14.62 20.66 -7.73
CA THR A 142 -13.73 19.49 -7.97
C THR A 142 -12.66 19.32 -6.89
N ARG A 143 -12.21 20.40 -6.25
CA ARG A 143 -11.20 20.34 -5.17
C ARG A 143 -11.72 19.64 -3.93
N ALA A 144 -12.99 19.87 -3.56
CA ALA A 144 -13.59 19.21 -2.42
C ALA A 144 -13.74 17.70 -2.65
N HIS A 145 -14.21 17.30 -3.83
CA HIS A 145 -14.31 15.87 -4.21
C HIS A 145 -12.96 15.16 -4.17
N LEU A 146 -11.90 15.79 -4.66
CA LEU A 146 -10.53 15.26 -4.55
C LEU A 146 -10.05 15.18 -3.09
N GLY A 147 -10.46 16.14 -2.23
CA GLY A 147 -10.18 16.12 -0.81
C GLY A 147 -10.81 14.90 -0.12
N TYR A 148 -12.08 14.60 -0.39
CA TYR A 148 -12.74 13.40 0.14
C TYR A 148 -12.12 12.11 -0.35
N ALA A 149 -11.77 12.04 -1.65
CA ALA A 149 -11.08 10.89 -2.21
C ALA A 149 -9.72 10.66 -1.52
N TYR A 150 -8.94 11.72 -1.33
CA TYR A 150 -7.67 11.64 -0.64
C TYR A 150 -7.83 11.17 0.82
N PHE A 151 -8.80 11.73 1.54
CA PHE A 151 -9.11 11.33 2.91
C PHE A 151 -9.48 9.85 2.99
N GLY A 152 -10.32 9.36 2.10
CA GLY A 152 -10.67 7.95 2.00
C GLY A 152 -9.45 7.06 1.78
N ALA A 153 -8.58 7.45 0.83
CA ALA A 153 -7.34 6.72 0.54
C ALA A 153 -6.42 6.62 1.77
N VAL A 154 -6.16 7.74 2.42
CA VAL A 154 -5.26 7.80 3.60
C VAL A 154 -5.84 7.00 4.76
N THR A 155 -7.14 7.14 5.03
CA THR A 155 -7.81 6.40 6.12
C THR A 155 -7.69 4.89 5.94
N VAL A 156 -7.93 4.38 4.73
CA VAL A 156 -7.82 2.94 4.46
C VAL A 156 -6.37 2.48 4.52
N GLN A 157 -5.42 3.24 3.97
CA GLN A 157 -4.00 2.90 4.06
C GLN A 157 -3.53 2.80 5.51
N LEU A 158 -3.92 3.75 6.36
CA LEU A 158 -3.60 3.74 7.79
C LEU A 158 -4.26 2.57 8.51
N ALA A 159 -5.54 2.30 8.25
CA ALA A 159 -6.24 1.17 8.84
C ALA A 159 -5.57 -0.16 8.51
N VAL A 160 -5.19 -0.36 7.24
CA VAL A 160 -4.46 -1.56 6.81
C VAL A 160 -3.09 -1.62 7.49
N ALA A 161 -2.35 -0.53 7.55
CA ALA A 161 -1.04 -0.49 8.20
C ALA A 161 -1.15 -0.84 9.70
N ILE A 162 -2.05 -0.18 10.44
CA ILE A 162 -2.27 -0.41 11.88
C ILE A 162 -2.65 -1.88 12.17
N ILE A 163 -3.46 -2.49 11.31
CA ILE A 163 -3.94 -3.86 11.52
C ILE A 163 -2.88 -4.89 11.12
N TYR A 164 -2.20 -4.69 9.99
CA TYR A 164 -1.40 -5.76 9.37
C TYR A 164 0.09 -5.69 9.70
N PHE A 165 0.68 -4.53 10.00
CA PHE A 165 2.07 -4.47 10.48
C PHE A 165 2.28 -5.30 11.76
N PRO A 166 1.45 -5.16 12.83
CA PRO A 166 1.62 -6.00 14.01
C PRO A 166 1.47 -7.48 13.72
N ARG A 167 0.52 -7.83 12.85
CA ARG A 167 0.27 -9.24 12.50
C ARG A 167 1.44 -9.87 11.77
N MET A 168 2.01 -9.15 10.80
CA MET A 168 3.14 -9.65 10.02
C MET A 168 4.41 -9.70 10.84
N LEU A 169 4.70 -8.68 11.67
CA LEU A 169 5.85 -8.67 12.56
C LEU A 169 5.78 -9.74 13.67
N SER A 170 4.58 -10.13 14.10
CA SER A 170 4.40 -11.17 15.13
C SER A 170 4.38 -12.58 14.57
N ARG A 171 4.43 -12.75 13.25
CA ARG A 171 4.23 -14.05 12.57
C ARG A 171 5.24 -15.10 13.03
N ASP A 172 6.50 -14.71 13.14
CA ASP A 172 7.60 -15.65 13.42
C ASP A 172 7.86 -15.82 14.93
N GLY A 173 7.08 -15.14 15.79
CA GLY A 173 7.24 -15.23 17.25
C GLY A 173 8.57 -14.66 17.80
N ALA A 174 9.42 -14.14 16.90
CA ALA A 174 10.76 -13.66 17.24
C ALA A 174 10.76 -12.34 18.02
N LEU A 175 9.66 -11.57 17.94
CA LEU A 175 9.55 -10.28 18.59
C LEU A 175 8.62 -10.30 19.80
N ALA A 176 9.04 -9.70 20.90
CA ALA A 176 8.18 -9.47 22.06
C ALA A 176 6.99 -8.56 21.66
N ARG A 177 5.80 -8.85 22.19
CA ARG A 177 4.54 -8.15 21.85
C ARG A 177 4.63 -6.63 21.96
N TRP A 178 5.32 -6.10 22.97
CA TRP A 178 5.48 -4.67 23.16
C TRP A 178 6.34 -4.01 22.06
N ARG A 179 7.39 -4.73 21.56
CA ARG A 179 8.23 -4.26 20.45
C ARG A 179 7.43 -4.20 19.15
N VAL A 180 6.60 -5.21 18.90
CA VAL A 180 5.69 -5.23 17.75
C VAL A 180 4.72 -4.04 17.82
N ALA A 181 4.11 -3.80 18.99
CA ALA A 181 3.20 -2.68 19.18
C ALA A 181 3.89 -1.32 18.98
N ALA A 182 5.06 -1.12 19.60
CA ALA A 182 5.83 0.11 19.50
C ALA A 182 6.31 0.37 18.05
N ALA A 183 6.84 -0.65 17.37
CA ALA A 183 7.28 -0.53 15.98
C ALA A 183 6.11 -0.19 15.05
N SER A 184 4.96 -0.85 15.22
CA SER A 184 3.77 -0.60 14.40
C SER A 184 3.18 0.80 14.65
N ALA A 185 3.15 1.25 15.90
CA ALA A 185 2.73 2.61 16.24
C ALA A 185 3.68 3.66 15.63
N GLY A 186 4.99 3.44 15.73
CA GLY A 186 6.00 4.32 15.13
C GLY A 186 5.86 4.42 13.62
N VAL A 187 5.69 3.30 12.92
CA VAL A 187 5.46 3.29 11.46
C VAL A 187 4.16 4.01 11.10
N SER A 188 3.08 3.77 11.84
CA SER A 188 1.80 4.46 11.58
C SER A 188 1.95 5.98 11.75
N LEU A 189 2.65 6.43 12.79
CA LEU A 189 2.96 7.84 13.01
C LEU A 189 3.82 8.40 11.86
N PHE A 190 4.83 7.68 11.41
CA PHE A 190 5.65 8.08 10.26
C PHE A 190 4.82 8.25 8.99
N ILE A 191 3.93 7.30 8.71
CA ILE A 191 3.00 7.38 7.55
C ILE A 191 2.12 8.63 7.67
N ILE A 192 1.54 8.90 8.84
CA ILE A 192 0.72 10.10 9.09
C ILE A 192 1.52 11.37 8.82
N LEU A 193 2.72 11.48 9.38
CA LEU A 193 3.57 12.67 9.20
C LEU A 193 3.91 12.91 7.72
N VAL A 194 4.29 11.87 6.98
CA VAL A 194 4.59 11.98 5.55
C VAL A 194 3.36 12.43 4.76
N GLN A 195 2.18 11.88 5.08
CA GLN A 195 0.93 12.27 4.42
C GLN A 195 0.53 13.72 4.74
N LEU A 196 0.75 14.19 5.97
CA LEU A 196 0.52 15.58 6.37
C LEU A 196 1.45 16.53 5.62
N VAL A 197 2.74 16.21 5.54
CA VAL A 197 3.71 17.02 4.78
C VAL A 197 3.33 17.08 3.30
N ALA A 198 2.95 15.95 2.71
CA ALA A 198 2.49 15.90 1.32
C ALA A 198 1.21 16.74 1.09
N LEU A 199 0.29 16.75 2.06
CA LEU A 199 -0.92 17.56 2.00
C LEU A 199 -0.60 19.05 2.07
N ILE A 200 0.25 19.48 3.02
CA ILE A 200 0.68 20.88 3.17
C ILE A 200 1.36 21.35 1.88
N GLY A 201 2.33 20.60 1.36
CA GLY A 201 3.01 20.96 0.11
C GLY A 201 2.08 21.09 -1.10
N ARG A 202 0.96 20.33 -1.14
CA ARG A 202 -0.07 20.49 -2.18
C ARG A 202 -0.91 21.75 -2.00
N ILE A 203 -1.14 22.17 -0.77
CA ILE A 203 -1.87 23.41 -0.47
C ILE A 203 -1.01 24.62 -0.83
N GLU A 204 0.25 24.66 -0.39
CA GLU A 204 1.17 25.75 -0.64
C GLU A 204 1.57 25.88 -2.11
N GLY A 205 1.85 24.77 -2.80
CA GLY A 205 2.21 24.77 -4.23
C GLY A 205 1.08 25.17 -5.19
N LYS A 206 -0.14 25.39 -4.68
CA LYS A 206 -1.29 25.93 -5.44
C LYS A 206 -1.63 27.38 -5.09
N ALA A 207 -0.86 27.99 -4.17
CA ALA A 207 -1.01 29.39 -3.78
C ALA A 207 -0.17 30.34 -4.67
N VAL A 208 0.60 29.77 -5.63
CA VAL A 208 1.33 30.48 -6.68
C VAL A 208 0.70 30.16 -8.02
#